data_458e2199ccc46cba7589cc1631dea953
#
_entry.id   458e2199ccc46cba7589cc1631dea953
#
_cell.length_a   1.000
_cell.length_b   1.000
_cell.length_c   1.000
_cell.angle_alpha   90.00
_cell.angle_beta   90.00
_cell.angle_gamma   90.00
#
_symmetry.space_group_name_H-M   'P 1'
#
loop_
_entity.id
_entity.type
_entity.pdbx_description
1 polymer ?
#
loop_
_entity_poly.entity_id
_entity_poly.type
_entity_poly.pdbx_seq_one_letter_code
_entity_poly.pdbx_strand_id
1 'polypeptide(L)'
;MYAAMAERLNAAPCCENLYSKKIMDTNTLGKITELEVMSYITKKGYSVSIPFGDKDRYDQIWDINGKLLKIQIKTSHLYTKNTGKAIEFKTTGTSNGRTTSYTKNDIDYFATFWEGQVYVVPVEETSSKKVLRFEATTNHPNICWAKNYTVEEVLGI
;
A
#
# COMPACT_ATOMS: atom_id res chain seq x y z
N MET A 1 48.94 5.19 14.94
CA MET A 1 48.89 4.31 13.76
C MET A 1 47.55 3.58 13.71
N TYR A 2 46.46 4.32 13.52
CA TYR A 2 45.09 3.77 13.27
C TYR A 2 44.33 4.79 12.40
N ALA A 3 44.83 5.00 11.21
CA ALA A 3 44.12 5.68 10.14
C ALA A 3 44.27 4.79 8.92
N ALA A 4 43.20 4.14 8.50
CA ALA A 4 42.98 3.55 7.19
C ALA A 4 42.06 2.28 7.27
N MET A 5 40.82 2.41 7.69
CA MET A 5 39.80 1.40 7.41
C MET A 5 38.38 2.02 7.40
N ALA A 6 38.24 3.17 6.75
CA ALA A 6 36.94 3.82 6.56
C ALA A 6 36.73 4.16 5.07
N GLU A 7 36.98 3.17 4.20
CA GLU A 7 36.55 3.30 2.80
C GLU A 7 36.12 1.94 2.29
N ARG A 8 34.88 1.90 1.82
CA ARG A 8 34.13 0.86 1.10
C ARG A 8 33.02 0.17 1.87
N LEU A 9 32.13 0.95 2.45
CA LEU A 9 30.71 0.59 2.40
C LEU A 9 30.15 1.18 1.09
N ASN A 10 30.53 0.58 -0.01
CA ASN A 10 29.81 0.72 -1.26
C ASN A 10 28.37 0.31 -0.96
N ALA A 11 27.47 1.26 -1.14
CA ALA A 11 26.05 1.03 -1.17
C ALA A 11 25.79 -0.25 -1.96
N ALA A 12 25.23 -1.26 -1.28
CA ALA A 12 24.71 -2.41 -1.98
C ALA A 12 23.78 -1.88 -3.09
N PRO A 13 23.90 -2.36 -4.33
CA PRO A 13 22.95 -1.98 -5.36
C PRO A 13 21.58 -2.29 -4.79
N CYS A 14 20.80 -1.24 -4.67
CA CYS A 14 19.40 -1.28 -4.32
C CYS A 14 18.75 -2.48 -5.01
N CYS A 15 17.87 -3.20 -4.33
CA CYS A 15 17.19 -4.44 -4.70
C CYS A 15 16.44 -4.39 -6.05
N GLU A 16 17.08 -3.89 -7.07
CA GLU A 16 16.67 -4.00 -8.45
C GLU A 16 17.14 -5.35 -8.96
N ASN A 17 16.19 -6.28 -9.08
CA ASN A 17 16.33 -7.52 -9.85
C ASN A 17 16.20 -8.87 -9.13
N LEU A 18 15.68 -8.97 -7.94
CA LEU A 18 15.28 -10.29 -7.43
C LEU A 18 13.88 -10.74 -7.89
N TYR A 19 13.10 -9.86 -8.50
CA TYR A 19 11.78 -10.17 -9.05
C TYR A 19 11.76 -10.45 -10.56
N SER A 20 12.94 -10.66 -11.17
CA SER A 20 13.02 -10.98 -12.59
C SER A 20 12.55 -12.41 -12.86
N LYS A 21 11.31 -12.52 -13.37
CA LYS A 21 10.82 -13.63 -14.19
C LYS A 21 10.30 -14.91 -13.56
N LYS A 22 9.97 -15.01 -12.28
CA LYS A 22 8.94 -15.96 -11.91
C LYS A 22 7.61 -15.20 -11.95
N ILE A 23 6.68 -15.61 -12.83
CA ILE A 23 5.30 -15.08 -12.79
C ILE A 23 4.75 -15.50 -11.43
N MET A 24 4.80 -14.58 -10.44
CA MET A 24 4.20 -14.83 -9.14
C MET A 24 2.69 -14.81 -9.31
N ASP A 25 2.01 -15.78 -8.73
CA ASP A 25 0.56 -15.78 -8.72
C ASP A 25 0.03 -14.59 -7.88
N THR A 26 -1.19 -14.17 -8.17
CA THR A 26 -1.81 -13.00 -7.55
C THR A 26 -1.97 -13.14 -6.03
N ASN A 27 -2.13 -14.36 -5.51
CA ASN A 27 -2.27 -14.60 -4.08
C ASN A 27 -0.93 -14.37 -3.38
N THR A 28 0.17 -14.84 -3.96
CA THR A 28 1.52 -14.60 -3.44
C THR A 28 1.86 -13.10 -3.43
N LEU A 29 1.53 -12.38 -4.51
CA LEU A 29 1.70 -10.92 -4.56
C LEU A 29 0.88 -10.20 -3.50
N GLY A 30 -0.37 -10.63 -3.26
CA GLY A 30 -1.20 -10.11 -2.19
C GLY A 30 -0.54 -10.25 -0.82
N LYS A 31 -0.07 -11.45 -0.48
CA LYS A 31 0.62 -11.72 0.79
C LYS A 31 1.91 -10.90 0.97
N ILE A 32 2.68 -10.72 -0.11
CA ILE A 32 3.88 -9.87 -0.07
C ILE A 32 3.47 -8.43 0.26
N THR A 33 2.46 -7.89 -0.42
CA THR A 33 1.98 -6.53 -0.15
C THR A 33 1.53 -6.36 1.30
N GLU A 34 0.80 -7.34 1.86
CA GLU A 34 0.38 -7.34 3.27
C GLU A 34 1.56 -7.31 4.24
N LEU A 35 2.61 -8.11 3.95
CA LEU A 35 3.83 -8.15 4.77
C LEU A 35 4.64 -6.84 4.67
N GLU A 36 4.75 -6.24 3.50
CA GLU A 36 5.44 -4.97 3.30
C GLU A 36 4.73 -3.83 4.04
N VAL A 37 3.40 -3.77 3.93
CA VAL A 37 2.59 -2.81 4.68
C VAL A 37 2.75 -3.01 6.18
N MET A 38 2.65 -4.24 6.69
CA MET A 38 2.85 -4.55 8.10
C MET A 38 4.24 -4.13 8.57
N SER A 39 5.28 -4.51 7.83
CA SER A 39 6.67 -4.14 8.13
C SER A 39 6.84 -2.63 8.20
N TYR A 40 6.24 -1.90 7.26
CA TYR A 40 6.32 -0.44 7.21
C TYR A 40 5.71 0.22 8.45
N ILE A 41 4.49 -0.16 8.83
CA ILE A 41 3.77 0.38 9.99
C ILE A 41 4.49 0.01 11.30
N THR A 42 4.97 -1.25 11.41
CA THR A 42 5.73 -1.69 12.59
C THR A 42 7.05 -0.94 12.74
N LYS A 43 7.77 -0.65 11.65
CA LYS A 43 8.99 0.18 11.68
C LYS A 43 8.75 1.61 12.14
N LYS A 44 7.55 2.13 11.97
CA LYS A 44 7.13 3.43 12.51
C LYS A 44 6.76 3.37 14.00
N GLY A 45 6.80 2.19 14.62
CA GLY A 45 6.57 1.98 16.05
C GLY A 45 5.10 1.69 16.42
N TYR A 46 4.23 1.43 15.44
CA TYR A 46 2.82 1.12 15.68
C TYR A 46 2.56 -0.39 15.69
N SER A 47 1.60 -0.81 16.52
CA SER A 47 1.19 -2.20 16.59
C SER A 47 0.27 -2.58 15.44
N VAL A 48 0.52 -3.77 14.88
CA VAL A 48 -0.31 -4.36 13.83
C VAL A 48 -0.83 -5.71 14.29
N SER A 49 -2.13 -5.94 14.19
CA SER A 49 -2.80 -7.20 14.46
C SER A 49 -3.40 -7.78 13.20
N ILE A 50 -3.39 -9.10 13.07
CA ILE A 50 -3.99 -9.85 11.97
C ILE A 50 -5.22 -10.57 12.50
N PRO A 51 -6.36 -10.57 11.77
CA PRO A 51 -7.53 -11.32 12.17
C PRO A 51 -7.24 -12.83 12.19
N PHE A 52 -7.88 -13.55 13.11
CA PHE A 52 -7.77 -15.00 13.17
C PHE A 52 -8.82 -15.62 12.23
N GLY A 53 -8.40 -15.96 11.03
CA GLY A 53 -9.25 -16.58 10.02
C GLY A 53 -9.44 -15.71 8.78
N ASP A 54 -10.22 -16.19 7.82
CA ASP A 54 -10.35 -15.64 6.47
C ASP A 54 -11.74 -15.03 6.17
N LYS A 55 -12.59 -14.91 7.18
CA LYS A 55 -13.96 -14.37 7.02
C LYS A 55 -14.07 -12.87 7.22
N ASP A 56 -13.07 -12.26 7.84
CA ASP A 56 -13.05 -10.83 8.09
C ASP A 56 -12.87 -10.05 6.79
N ARG A 57 -13.45 -8.87 6.73
CA ARG A 57 -13.39 -8.00 5.57
C ARG A 57 -12.19 -7.05 5.59
N TYR A 58 -11.30 -7.22 6.54
CA TYR A 58 -10.04 -6.47 6.68
C TYR A 58 -8.88 -7.43 6.83
N ASP A 59 -7.70 -7.01 6.39
CA ASP A 59 -6.49 -7.81 6.44
C ASP A 59 -5.65 -7.52 7.70
N GLN A 60 -5.73 -6.29 8.21
CA GLN A 60 -4.98 -5.85 9.38
C GLN A 60 -5.78 -4.88 10.24
N ILE A 61 -5.45 -4.82 11.53
CA ILE A 61 -5.85 -3.75 12.45
C ILE A 61 -4.59 -3.02 12.87
N TRP A 62 -4.56 -1.71 12.68
CA TRP A 62 -3.48 -0.86 13.16
C TRP A 62 -3.91 -0.11 14.42
N ASP A 63 -3.08 -0.18 15.46
CA ASP A 63 -3.24 0.66 16.64
C ASP A 63 -2.41 1.92 16.47
N ILE A 64 -3.06 3.00 16.10
CA ILE A 64 -2.44 4.31 15.94
C ILE A 64 -2.82 5.19 17.11
N ASN A 65 -1.91 5.29 18.08
CA ASN A 65 -2.09 6.10 19.30
C ASN A 65 -3.38 5.76 20.08
N GLY A 66 -3.69 4.46 20.21
CA GLY A 66 -4.88 3.95 20.90
C GLY A 66 -6.15 3.92 20.05
N LYS A 67 -6.08 4.34 18.78
CA LYS A 67 -7.18 4.21 17.84
C LYS A 67 -6.97 2.98 16.95
N LEU A 68 -7.89 2.03 17.03
CA LEU A 68 -7.85 0.82 16.20
C LEU A 68 -8.50 1.09 14.84
N LEU A 69 -7.72 0.90 13.77
CA LEU A 69 -8.14 1.11 12.39
C LEU A 69 -8.18 -0.22 11.63
N LYS A 70 -9.31 -0.52 11.00
CA LYS A 70 -9.48 -1.69 10.13
C LYS A 70 -8.97 -1.37 8.74
N ILE A 71 -8.01 -2.14 8.26
CA ILE A 71 -7.32 -1.90 7.00
C ILE A 71 -7.51 -3.07 6.05
N GLN A 72 -7.99 -2.79 4.85
CA GLN A 72 -7.97 -3.73 3.73
C GLN A 72 -6.80 -3.42 2.81
N ILE A 73 -5.94 -4.39 2.58
CA ILE A 73 -4.75 -4.21 1.75
C ILE A 73 -5.04 -4.66 0.32
N LYS A 74 -4.56 -3.91 -0.64
CA LYS A 74 -4.70 -4.21 -2.06
C LYS A 74 -3.38 -4.03 -2.76
N THR A 75 -2.99 -5.00 -3.57
CA THR A 75 -1.82 -4.88 -4.43
C THR A 75 -2.08 -3.86 -5.53
N SER A 76 -1.21 -2.88 -5.65
CA SER A 76 -1.24 -1.90 -6.72
C SER A 76 -0.36 -2.33 -7.89
N HIS A 77 -0.65 -1.78 -9.04
CA HIS A 77 0.15 -1.97 -10.26
C HIS A 77 0.28 -0.65 -11.02
N LEU A 78 1.32 -0.58 -11.83
CA LEU A 78 1.58 0.62 -12.64
C LEU A 78 0.42 0.89 -13.60
N TYR A 79 -0.08 2.11 -13.58
CA TYR A 79 -1.12 2.58 -14.48
C TYR A 79 -0.48 3.30 -15.67
N THR A 80 -0.54 2.70 -16.86
CA THR A 80 0.26 3.10 -18.03
C THR A 80 -0.51 3.88 -19.09
N LYS A 81 -1.69 4.40 -18.80
CA LYS A 81 -2.38 5.28 -19.77
C LYS A 81 -1.66 6.63 -19.86
N ASN A 82 -1.48 7.16 -21.07
CA ASN A 82 -0.70 8.33 -21.53
C ASN A 82 -0.79 9.65 -20.72
N THR A 83 -0.87 9.58 -19.39
CA THR A 83 -1.18 10.71 -18.52
C THR A 83 -0.17 10.85 -17.35
N GLY A 84 1.06 10.33 -17.50
CA GLY A 84 2.10 10.35 -16.48
C GLY A 84 2.10 9.12 -15.58
N LYS A 85 3.07 9.05 -14.66
CA LYS A 85 3.25 7.92 -13.72
C LYS A 85 2.12 7.88 -12.69
N ALA A 86 1.45 6.74 -12.58
CA ALA A 86 0.41 6.50 -11.58
C ALA A 86 0.37 5.03 -11.17
N ILE A 87 -0.23 4.74 -10.03
CA ILE A 87 -0.60 3.38 -9.60
C ILE A 87 -2.11 3.25 -9.53
N GLU A 88 -2.59 2.05 -9.79
CA GLU A 88 -4.01 1.69 -9.68
C GLU A 88 -4.16 0.43 -8.82
N PHE A 89 -5.19 0.39 -8.00
CA PHE A 89 -5.60 -0.81 -7.26
C PHE A 89 -7.13 -0.90 -7.17
N LYS A 90 -7.63 -2.14 -7.10
CA LYS A 90 -9.07 -2.39 -6.93
C LYS A 90 -9.49 -2.10 -5.50
N THR A 91 -10.67 -1.50 -5.32
CA THR A 91 -11.28 -1.19 -4.02
C THR A 91 -12.58 -1.98 -3.79
N THR A 92 -12.71 -3.10 -4.51
CA THR A 92 -13.81 -4.05 -4.34
C THR A 92 -13.29 -5.40 -3.88
N GLY A 93 -14.16 -6.18 -3.27
CA GLY A 93 -13.95 -7.59 -2.95
C GLY A 93 -14.74 -8.49 -3.88
N THR A 94 -14.54 -9.79 -3.74
CA THR A 94 -15.36 -10.82 -4.39
C THR A 94 -15.87 -11.76 -3.32
N SER A 95 -17.19 -11.98 -3.27
CA SER A 95 -17.82 -12.94 -2.39
C SER A 95 -18.82 -13.76 -3.20
N ASN A 96 -18.68 -15.11 -3.16
CA ASN A 96 -19.54 -16.04 -3.91
C ASN A 96 -19.65 -15.67 -5.41
N GLY A 97 -18.51 -15.31 -6.03
CA GLY A 97 -18.45 -14.93 -7.45
C GLY A 97 -19.05 -13.55 -7.79
N ARG A 98 -19.50 -12.80 -6.79
CA ARG A 98 -20.08 -11.46 -6.97
C ARG A 98 -19.11 -10.38 -6.46
N THR A 99 -19.02 -9.29 -7.19
CA THR A 99 -18.27 -8.10 -6.75
C THR A 99 -19.01 -7.42 -5.60
N THR A 100 -18.31 -7.14 -4.51
CA THR A 100 -18.85 -6.46 -3.32
C THR A 100 -18.07 -5.19 -3.03
N SER A 101 -18.77 -4.13 -2.66
CA SER A 101 -18.16 -2.89 -2.19
C SER A 101 -17.87 -2.99 -0.70
N TYR A 102 -16.93 -2.17 -0.24
CA TYR A 102 -16.64 -1.98 1.17
C TYR A 102 -17.33 -0.72 1.68
N THR A 103 -17.72 -0.77 2.94
CA THR A 103 -18.34 0.35 3.67
C THR A 103 -17.51 0.71 4.89
N LYS A 104 -17.80 1.83 5.53
CA LYS A 104 -17.17 2.25 6.79
C LYS A 104 -17.41 1.29 7.96
N ASN A 105 -18.43 0.44 7.88
CA ASN A 105 -18.66 -0.61 8.86
C ASN A 105 -17.67 -1.78 8.68
N ASP A 106 -17.21 -1.99 7.46
CA ASP A 106 -16.26 -3.07 7.12
C ASP A 106 -14.82 -2.66 7.42
N ILE A 107 -14.40 -1.49 6.91
CA ILE A 107 -13.01 -0.99 6.99
C ILE A 107 -12.99 0.53 7.14
N ASP A 108 -11.89 1.05 7.67
CA ASP A 108 -11.63 2.49 7.72
C ASP A 108 -10.86 2.95 6.46
N TYR A 109 -9.86 2.18 6.05
CA TYR A 109 -8.99 2.53 4.93
C TYR A 109 -8.66 1.32 4.06
N PHE A 110 -8.45 1.61 2.77
CA PHE A 110 -7.63 0.75 1.92
C PHE A 110 -6.17 1.17 2.06
N ALA A 111 -5.27 0.18 2.05
CA ALA A 111 -3.83 0.43 2.00
C ALA A 111 -3.19 -0.30 0.83
N THR A 112 -2.10 0.27 0.30
CA THR A 112 -1.25 -0.35 -0.69
C THR A 112 0.21 0.04 -0.45
N PHE A 113 1.14 -0.78 -0.95
CA PHE A 113 2.56 -0.50 -0.90
C PHE A 113 3.11 -0.30 -2.30
N TRP A 114 3.91 0.75 -2.48
CA TRP A 114 4.56 1.04 -3.76
C TRP A 114 5.88 1.78 -3.57
N GLU A 115 6.96 1.25 -4.15
CA GLU A 115 8.30 1.87 -4.14
C GLU A 115 8.74 2.37 -2.74
N GLY A 116 8.58 1.53 -1.72
CA GLY A 116 9.04 1.84 -0.36
C GLY A 116 8.08 2.69 0.47
N GLN A 117 6.89 3.02 -0.03
CA GLN A 117 5.90 3.87 0.65
C GLN A 117 4.55 3.16 0.80
N VAL A 118 3.91 3.35 1.95
CA VAL A 118 2.52 2.95 2.17
C VAL A 118 1.60 4.11 1.84
N TYR A 119 0.60 3.83 1.02
CA TYR A 119 -0.50 4.76 0.69
C TYR A 119 -1.79 4.25 1.29
N VAL A 120 -2.58 5.15 1.86
CA VAL A 120 -3.88 4.85 2.47
C VAL A 120 -4.98 5.75 1.90
N VAL A 121 -6.13 5.16 1.65
CA VAL A 121 -7.28 5.86 1.08
C VAL A 121 -8.50 5.59 1.94
N PRO A 122 -9.18 6.62 2.46
CA PRO A 122 -10.45 6.44 3.19
C PRO A 122 -11.44 5.65 2.33
N VAL A 123 -12.17 4.73 2.94
CA VAL A 123 -13.13 3.89 2.21
C VAL A 123 -14.19 4.71 1.49
N GLU A 124 -14.59 5.84 2.06
CA GLU A 124 -15.58 6.75 1.50
C GLU A 124 -15.13 7.45 0.21
N GLU A 125 -13.81 7.54 -0.02
CA GLU A 125 -13.23 8.14 -1.23
C GLU A 125 -13.02 7.13 -2.36
N THR A 126 -13.57 5.93 -2.24
CA THR A 126 -13.37 4.86 -3.20
C THR A 126 -14.67 4.44 -3.88
N SER A 127 -14.54 3.89 -5.08
CA SER A 127 -15.63 3.24 -5.81
C SER A 127 -15.25 1.80 -6.16
N SER A 128 -14.98 1.50 -7.42
CA SER A 128 -14.52 0.17 -7.86
C SER A 128 -12.99 0.05 -7.89
N LYS A 129 -12.30 1.18 -8.04
CA LYS A 129 -10.85 1.28 -8.08
C LYS A 129 -10.39 2.67 -7.68
N LYS A 130 -9.12 2.78 -7.27
CA LYS A 130 -8.44 4.06 -7.00
C LYS A 130 -7.19 4.16 -7.85
N VAL A 131 -6.94 5.36 -8.37
CA VAL A 131 -5.72 5.72 -9.10
C VAL A 131 -5.03 6.84 -8.35
N LEU A 132 -3.77 6.63 -7.98
CA LEU A 132 -2.93 7.64 -7.33
C LEU A 132 -1.83 8.07 -8.31
N ARG A 133 -1.71 9.37 -8.56
CA ARG A 133 -0.78 9.92 -9.53
C ARG A 133 0.46 10.51 -8.88
N PHE A 134 1.61 10.16 -9.42
CA PHE A 134 2.90 10.78 -9.09
C PHE A 134 3.19 11.96 -10.02
N GLU A 135 2.76 11.83 -11.28
CA GLU A 135 2.92 12.82 -12.33
C GLU A 135 1.64 12.91 -13.15
N ALA A 136 1.35 14.07 -13.69
CA ALA A 136 0.25 14.25 -14.62
C ALA A 136 0.67 15.20 -15.76
N THR A 137 0.26 14.87 -16.97
CA THR A 137 0.48 15.70 -18.16
C THR A 137 -0.57 16.78 -18.33
N THR A 138 -1.68 16.68 -17.60
CA THR A 138 -2.80 17.66 -17.66
C THR A 138 -3.18 18.06 -16.24
N ASN A 139 -3.53 19.33 -16.07
CA ASN A 139 -4.00 19.84 -14.77
C ASN A 139 -5.53 19.68 -14.71
N HIS A 140 -6.01 18.59 -14.09
CA HIS A 140 -7.43 18.33 -13.91
C HIS A 140 -7.78 18.38 -12.41
N PRO A 141 -8.87 19.04 -11.99
CA PRO A 141 -9.20 19.25 -10.58
C PRO A 141 -9.42 17.95 -9.79
N ASN A 142 -9.78 16.86 -10.46
CA ASN A 142 -10.08 15.58 -9.82
C ASN A 142 -8.87 14.62 -9.75
N ILE A 143 -7.64 15.13 -9.88
CA ILE A 143 -6.44 14.30 -9.76
C ILE A 143 -6.19 13.94 -8.29
N CYS A 144 -6.16 12.64 -8.00
CA CYS A 144 -5.72 12.13 -6.72
C CYS A 144 -4.19 12.04 -6.73
N TRP A 145 -3.51 13.01 -6.15
CA TRP A 145 -2.07 13.04 -6.03
C TRP A 145 -1.58 12.06 -4.97
N ALA A 146 -0.67 11.15 -5.31
CA ALA A 146 -0.15 10.12 -4.41
C ALA A 146 0.41 10.71 -3.11
N LYS A 147 1.09 11.86 -3.18
CA LYS A 147 1.64 12.56 -2.01
C LYS A 147 0.60 12.89 -0.93
N ASN A 148 -0.66 13.08 -1.30
CA ASN A 148 -1.75 13.40 -0.36
C ASN A 148 -2.34 12.14 0.30
N TYR A 149 -1.91 10.96 -0.12
CA TYR A 149 -2.40 9.66 0.36
C TYR A 149 -1.30 8.82 1.01
N THR A 150 -0.12 9.38 1.28
CA THR A 150 0.87 8.68 2.11
C THR A 150 0.29 8.46 3.51
N VAL A 151 0.68 7.39 4.16
CA VAL A 151 0.17 7.09 5.50
C VAL A 151 0.50 8.19 6.49
N GLU A 152 1.62 8.88 6.32
CA GLU A 152 2.03 10.04 7.11
C GLU A 152 1.07 11.21 6.94
N GLU A 153 0.73 11.55 5.71
CA GLU A 153 -0.13 12.67 5.40
C GLU A 153 -1.57 12.44 5.89
N VAL A 154 -2.09 11.22 5.70
CA VAL A 154 -3.49 10.90 6.03
C VAL A 154 -3.69 10.64 7.52
N LEU A 155 -2.75 9.95 8.18
CA LEU A 155 -2.88 9.54 9.59
C LEU A 155 -2.05 10.39 10.56
N GLY A 156 -1.17 11.26 10.06
CA GLY A 156 -0.32 12.13 10.88
C GLY A 156 0.75 11.37 11.68
N ILE A 157 1.37 10.34 11.09
CA ILE A 157 2.32 9.43 11.78
C ILE A 157 3.73 9.45 11.18
#